data_fdb5c65001c7b2e868cfebbd28d0305b
#
_entry.id   fdb5c65001c7b2e868cfebbd28d0305b
#
_cell.length_a   1.000
_cell.length_b   1.000
_cell.length_c   1.000
_cell.angle_alpha   90.00
_cell.angle_beta   90.00
_cell.angle_gamma   90.00
#
_symmetry.space_group_name_H-M   'P 1'
#
loop_
_entity.id
_entity.type
_entity.pdbx_description
1 polymer ?
#
loop_
_entity_poly.entity_id
_entity_poly.type
_entity_poly.pdbx_seq_one_letter_code
_entity_poly.pdbx_strand_id
1 'polypeptide(L)'
;MGRGAAEGDLRHVTRSRRRGVTSLILALVIATCARTSGAQDVSISGTITVAPAAKLKLPKELLLIIRVSKTPDTKKAPIAVKRVPAPEFPYRYTLGEEDITLDGSRLEGKLYVTARVEPGDGSGTPAGPLEGGYPRNPVAVGAKGVDITIGVAVPPQTVEAPGGSLKPRDAGIVRIGLLWSGSTPFGNSSVPEELRLAFRDLGYVDDRNIAFEARYAEGRYDRLPALAASLVDLKVDVILAAGDSAAILAAKHATGKVPIVMMALADTVQLGLVPSLARPAGNLTGLSFPLGAMAGKQLELLKKAIPSLRRVGVLWNPANPGHAPVLEKLTAAAFRLELKLQLIEVRGPDDFETAVTTLKRSRADGLLVLWDPMFYAHGGRLTLLALRDHLPTISTYREFAEAAGLMTYGPSLADIFRGAASYVDKIVRGGKPADLPVEQPLRFELVLNLATAKALGVTLPESILVRADRVLQ
;
A
#
# COMPACT_ATOMS: atom_id res chain seq x y z
N MET A 1 4.41 -71.80 22.56
CA MET A 1 5.58 -71.90 23.46
C MET A 1 5.84 -70.50 23.88
N GLY A 2 5.57 -70.02 25.00
CA GLY A 2 5.60 -70.35 26.40
C GLY A 2 5.96 -69.07 27.10
N ARG A 3 5.05 -68.46 27.83
CA ARG A 3 4.94 -68.42 29.31
C ARG A 3 6.06 -67.57 29.93
N GLY A 4 5.89 -66.67 30.85
CA GLY A 4 4.88 -66.37 31.88
C GLY A 4 5.35 -65.09 32.56
N ALA A 5 4.50 -64.22 33.03
CA ALA A 5 3.86 -64.24 34.36
C ALA A 5 4.84 -64.18 35.53
N ALA A 6 4.80 -63.24 36.44
CA ALA A 6 3.93 -63.02 37.58
C ALA A 6 4.38 -61.74 38.31
N GLU A 7 3.57 -60.83 38.75
CA GLU A 7 2.76 -60.81 39.98
C GLU A 7 3.53 -60.71 41.28
N GLY A 8 3.09 -59.84 42.14
CA GLY A 8 3.16 -59.88 43.58
C GLY A 8 3.57 -58.53 44.19
N ASP A 9 2.85 -57.87 44.81
CA ASP A 9 1.75 -57.81 45.80
C ASP A 9 2.17 -56.98 47.02
N LEU A 10 1.41 -55.99 47.29
CA LEU A 10 0.81 -55.48 48.53
C LEU A 10 1.55 -55.62 49.90
N ARG A 11 1.54 -54.58 50.63
CA ARG A 11 0.79 -54.30 51.89
C ARG A 11 1.52 -53.37 52.85
N HIS A 12 0.77 -52.32 53.21
CA HIS A 12 0.34 -51.84 54.51
C HIS A 12 1.30 -51.87 55.70
N VAL A 13 1.33 -50.73 56.43
CA VAL A 13 0.77 -50.58 57.80
C VAL A 13 1.12 -49.20 58.40
N THR A 14 0.17 -48.38 58.53
CA THR A 14 -0.44 -47.61 59.63
C THR A 14 0.40 -47.15 60.85
N ARG A 15 0.10 -45.88 61.20
CA ARG A 15 -0.17 -45.25 62.56
C ARG A 15 1.05 -45.07 63.50
N SER A 16 1.24 -43.90 64.07
CA SER A 16 0.44 -43.18 65.03
C SER A 16 1.18 -41.94 65.60
N ARG A 17 0.47 -40.86 65.79
CA ARG A 17 0.35 -39.90 66.92
C ARG A 17 1.55 -39.65 67.82
N ARG A 18 2.01 -38.45 68.05
CA ARG A 18 1.58 -37.44 69.04
C ARG A 18 2.65 -36.38 69.33
N ARG A 19 2.20 -35.15 69.28
CA ARG A 19 2.43 -34.01 70.22
C ARG A 19 3.86 -33.61 70.57
N GLY A 20 4.14 -32.30 70.34
CA GLY A 20 5.14 -31.54 71.07
C GLY A 20 5.32 -30.13 70.47
N VAL A 21 4.64 -29.18 71.05
CA VAL A 21 4.76 -27.74 70.91
C VAL A 21 6.17 -27.31 71.25
N THR A 22 6.83 -26.51 70.47
CA THR A 22 7.51 -25.28 70.96
C THR A 22 7.99 -24.44 69.78
N SER A 23 7.57 -23.19 69.78
CA SER A 23 8.00 -22.13 68.91
C SER A 23 9.52 -21.91 68.91
N LEU A 24 10.05 -21.76 67.70
CA LEU A 24 11.23 -20.91 67.54
C LEU A 24 11.12 -20.21 66.14
N ILE A 25 10.90 -18.91 66.24
CA ILE A 25 10.87 -18.00 65.10
C ILE A 25 12.29 -17.92 64.58
N LEU A 26 12.55 -18.52 63.44
CA LEU A 26 13.73 -18.23 62.63
C LEU A 26 13.27 -17.47 61.37
N ALA A 27 13.38 -16.15 61.48
CA ALA A 27 13.14 -15.26 60.35
C ALA A 27 14.23 -15.52 59.27
N LEU A 28 13.90 -16.36 58.32
CA LEU A 28 14.66 -16.50 57.09
C LEU A 28 14.26 -15.34 56.18
N VAL A 29 15.02 -14.26 56.19
CA VAL A 29 14.96 -13.21 55.20
C VAL A 29 15.39 -13.81 53.86
N ILE A 30 14.43 -14.40 53.14
CA ILE A 30 14.59 -14.62 51.72
C ILE A 30 14.47 -13.23 51.09
N ALA A 31 15.60 -12.60 50.82
CA ALA A 31 15.67 -11.48 49.92
C ALA A 31 15.25 -11.97 48.54
N THR A 32 13.94 -11.98 48.29
CA THR A 32 13.39 -12.01 46.96
C THR A 32 13.84 -10.71 46.31
N CYS A 33 14.97 -10.75 45.61
CA CYS A 33 15.26 -9.80 44.56
C CYS A 33 14.11 -9.93 43.52
N ALA A 34 12.97 -9.33 43.81
CA ALA A 34 12.06 -8.91 42.79
C ALA A 34 12.83 -7.90 41.93
N ARG A 35 13.44 -8.42 40.86
CA ARG A 35 13.74 -7.60 39.72
C ARG A 35 12.39 -7.06 39.28
N THR A 36 12.03 -5.88 39.73
CA THR A 36 11.14 -5.00 39.01
C THR A 36 11.86 -4.70 37.70
N SER A 37 11.71 -5.58 36.75
CA SER A 37 11.78 -5.23 35.34
C SER A 37 10.72 -4.16 35.18
N GLY A 38 11.11 -2.88 35.29
CA GLY A 38 10.28 -1.79 34.90
C GLY A 38 9.92 -2.07 33.42
N ALA A 39 8.70 -2.55 33.18
CA ALA A 39 8.16 -2.54 31.86
C ALA A 39 8.26 -1.08 31.40
N GLN A 40 9.18 -0.80 30.49
CA GLN A 40 9.24 0.49 29.86
C GLN A 40 7.85 0.70 29.24
N ASP A 41 7.21 1.79 29.65
CA ASP A 41 5.92 2.19 29.10
C ASP A 41 6.14 2.42 27.59
N VAL A 42 5.72 1.46 26.78
CA VAL A 42 5.93 1.43 25.31
C VAL A 42 4.91 2.33 24.62
N SER A 43 4.39 3.32 25.33
CA SER A 43 3.40 4.25 24.81
C SER A 43 3.93 5.68 24.65
N ILE A 44 3.30 6.45 23.76
CA ILE A 44 3.52 7.90 23.59
C ILE A 44 2.19 8.58 23.86
N SER A 45 2.17 9.60 24.72
CA SER A 45 0.94 10.28 25.10
C SER A 45 1.06 11.80 25.07
N GLY A 46 -0.06 12.47 24.81
CA GLY A 46 -0.11 13.92 24.74
C GLY A 46 -1.51 14.46 24.49
N THR A 47 -1.59 15.72 24.14
CA THR A 47 -2.83 16.43 23.89
C THR A 47 -2.79 17.07 22.49
N ILE A 48 -3.89 16.95 21.76
CA ILE A 48 -4.06 17.62 20.47
C ILE A 48 -5.02 18.80 20.65
N THR A 49 -4.57 19.96 20.21
CA THR A 49 -5.34 21.20 20.18
C THR A 49 -5.48 21.71 18.76
N VAL A 50 -6.44 22.61 18.52
CA VAL A 50 -6.62 23.27 17.21
C VAL A 50 -6.35 24.75 17.40
N ALA A 51 -5.51 25.32 16.54
CA ALA A 51 -5.21 26.75 16.55
C ALA A 51 -6.49 27.57 16.33
N PRO A 52 -6.66 28.73 16.98
CA PRO A 52 -7.89 29.54 16.88
C PRO A 52 -8.30 29.85 15.43
N ALA A 53 -7.34 30.21 14.57
CA ALA A 53 -7.59 30.50 13.15
C ALA A 53 -8.01 29.26 12.34
N ALA A 54 -7.63 28.05 12.77
CA ALA A 54 -7.99 26.81 12.11
C ALA A 54 -9.36 26.29 12.54
N LYS A 55 -9.86 26.65 13.70
CA LYS A 55 -11.20 26.25 14.19
C LYS A 55 -12.33 26.63 13.23
N LEU A 56 -12.21 27.76 12.54
CA LEU A 56 -13.19 28.21 11.54
C LEU A 56 -13.17 27.39 10.23
N LYS A 57 -12.15 26.58 10.03
CA LYS A 57 -11.95 25.75 8.81
C LYS A 57 -12.22 24.28 9.06
N LEU A 58 -12.63 23.89 10.27
CA LEU A 58 -12.93 22.50 10.59
C LEU A 58 -14.17 22.03 9.82
N PRO A 59 -14.13 20.84 9.22
CA PRO A 59 -15.29 20.18 8.63
C PRO A 59 -16.38 19.91 9.69
N LYS A 60 -17.63 19.74 9.26
CA LYS A 60 -18.73 19.40 10.19
C LYS A 60 -18.58 17.99 10.77
N GLU A 61 -18.14 17.05 9.96
CA GLU A 61 -17.76 15.70 10.38
C GLU A 61 -16.25 15.60 10.33
N LEU A 62 -15.63 15.19 11.44
CA LEU A 62 -14.20 15.20 11.63
C LEU A 62 -13.65 13.79 11.78
N LEU A 63 -12.52 13.52 11.13
CA LEU A 63 -11.66 12.38 11.40
C LEU A 63 -10.28 12.90 11.82
N LEU A 64 -9.88 12.67 13.07
CA LEU A 64 -8.54 12.95 13.55
C LEU A 64 -7.66 11.73 13.31
N ILE A 65 -6.52 11.95 12.65
CA ILE A 65 -5.53 10.93 12.36
C ILE A 65 -4.22 11.31 13.06
N ILE A 66 -3.79 10.49 14.03
CA ILE A 66 -2.52 10.64 14.72
C ILE A 66 -1.55 9.60 14.18
N ARG A 67 -0.35 10.02 13.79
CA ARG A 67 0.63 9.18 13.11
C ARG A 67 1.97 9.19 13.85
N VAL A 68 2.61 8.03 13.91
CA VAL A 68 3.99 7.87 14.35
C VAL A 68 4.84 7.33 13.21
N SER A 69 5.96 7.95 12.93
CA SER A 69 6.90 7.50 11.90
C SER A 69 8.35 7.52 12.40
N LYS A 70 9.23 6.74 11.76
CA LYS A 70 10.68 6.74 12.07
C LYS A 70 11.43 7.88 11.37
N THR A 71 10.76 8.66 10.55
CA THR A 71 11.33 9.81 9.82
C THR A 71 10.42 11.03 9.92
N PRO A 72 10.97 12.25 9.81
CA PRO A 72 10.17 13.48 9.83
C PRO A 72 9.30 13.64 8.56
N ASP A 73 9.54 12.85 7.53
CA ASP A 73 8.79 12.88 6.28
C ASP A 73 7.37 12.34 6.50
N THR A 74 6.39 13.23 6.55
CA THR A 74 4.97 12.88 6.72
C THR A 74 4.40 12.10 5.54
N LYS A 75 5.12 12.03 4.42
CA LYS A 75 4.74 11.26 3.23
C LYS A 75 5.13 9.78 3.33
N LYS A 76 6.07 9.44 4.22
CA LYS A 76 6.42 8.04 4.48
C LYS A 76 5.35 7.37 5.34
N ALA A 77 5.16 6.05 5.13
CA ALA A 77 4.22 5.30 5.93
C ALA A 77 4.54 5.41 7.41
N PRO A 78 3.53 5.71 8.22
CA PRO A 78 3.68 5.65 9.66
C PRO A 78 3.82 4.20 10.11
N ILE A 79 4.56 3.99 11.18
CA ILE A 79 4.63 2.68 11.85
C ILE A 79 3.41 2.44 12.73
N ALA A 80 2.78 3.52 13.23
CA ALA A 80 1.54 3.43 13.99
C ALA A 80 0.57 4.56 13.60
N VAL A 81 -0.73 4.26 13.60
CA VAL A 81 -1.80 5.20 13.25
C VAL A 81 -2.99 5.01 14.17
N LYS A 82 -3.41 6.10 14.80
CA LYS A 82 -4.67 6.15 15.55
C LYS A 82 -5.67 7.02 14.80
N ARG A 83 -6.85 6.48 14.52
CA ARG A 83 -7.96 7.20 13.89
C ARG A 83 -9.06 7.43 14.92
N VAL A 84 -9.51 8.65 15.05
CA VAL A 84 -10.54 9.05 16.01
C VAL A 84 -11.66 9.77 15.27
N PRO A 85 -12.82 9.14 15.10
CA PRO A 85 -13.98 9.79 14.50
C PRO A 85 -14.58 10.80 15.48
N ALA A 86 -15.05 11.93 14.95
CA ALA A 86 -15.73 13.00 15.69
C ALA A 86 -14.99 13.43 16.99
N PRO A 87 -13.69 13.81 16.94
CA PRO A 87 -12.95 14.19 18.13
C PRO A 87 -13.43 15.51 18.74
N GLU A 88 -13.47 15.56 20.07
CA GLU A 88 -13.60 16.82 20.80
C GLU A 88 -12.23 17.39 21.15
N PHE A 89 -11.98 18.66 20.91
CA PHE A 89 -10.72 19.30 21.22
C PHE A 89 -10.82 20.20 22.49
N PRO A 90 -9.81 20.12 23.38
CA PRO A 90 -8.54 19.39 23.29
C PRO A 90 -8.70 17.87 23.45
N TYR A 91 -8.09 17.08 22.55
CA TYR A 91 -8.16 15.64 22.54
C TYR A 91 -6.92 15.03 23.19
N ARG A 92 -7.07 14.25 24.26
CA ARG A 92 -5.98 13.49 24.88
C ARG A 92 -5.79 12.15 24.19
N TYR A 93 -4.56 11.80 23.87
CA TYR A 93 -4.25 10.55 23.18
C TYR A 93 -3.15 9.76 23.87
N THR A 94 -3.20 8.45 23.66
CA THR A 94 -2.11 7.51 23.92
C THR A 94 -1.97 6.63 22.70
N LEU A 95 -0.73 6.46 22.24
CA LEU A 95 -0.36 5.55 21.14
C LEU A 95 0.47 4.43 21.73
N GLY A 96 0.05 3.20 21.54
CA GLY A 96 0.68 1.99 22.02
C GLY A 96 0.96 0.98 20.89
N GLU A 97 1.33 -0.23 21.28
CA GLU A 97 1.57 -1.32 20.32
C GLU A 97 0.31 -1.70 19.53
N GLU A 98 -0.86 -1.48 20.11
CA GLU A 98 -2.17 -1.71 19.44
C GLU A 98 -2.43 -0.80 18.25
N ASP A 99 -1.77 0.35 18.19
CA ASP A 99 -1.89 1.31 17.10
C ASP A 99 -0.90 1.05 15.94
N ILE A 100 -0.03 0.02 16.06
CA ILE A 100 0.95 -0.35 15.03
C ILE A 100 0.20 -0.89 13.81
N THR A 101 0.47 -0.27 12.65
CA THR A 101 -0.18 -0.61 11.38
C THR A 101 0.74 -1.33 10.40
N LEU A 102 2.04 -1.35 10.68
CA LEU A 102 3.05 -1.98 9.83
C LEU A 102 3.57 -3.25 10.50
N ASP A 103 3.26 -4.42 9.93
CA ASP A 103 3.68 -5.73 10.43
C ASP A 103 5.19 -5.81 10.64
N GLY A 104 5.60 -6.32 11.82
CA GLY A 104 7.01 -6.42 12.21
C GLY A 104 7.63 -5.11 12.72
N SER A 105 6.89 -4.02 12.74
CA SER A 105 7.35 -2.76 13.32
C SER A 105 7.18 -2.75 14.83
N ARG A 106 8.04 -1.97 15.51
CA ARG A 106 7.95 -1.68 16.94
C ARG A 106 8.09 -0.20 17.17
N LEU A 107 7.46 0.28 18.23
CA LEU A 107 7.71 1.62 18.75
C LEU A 107 9.07 1.62 19.42
N GLU A 108 10.12 2.00 18.70
CA GLU A 108 11.51 2.01 19.18
C GLU A 108 12.34 3.09 18.47
N GLY A 109 13.36 3.58 19.17
CA GLY A 109 14.28 4.59 18.64
C GLY A 109 13.69 6.00 18.63
N LYS A 110 14.11 6.80 17.63
CA LYS A 110 13.62 8.18 17.42
C LYS A 110 12.33 8.14 16.63
N LEU A 111 11.24 8.68 17.16
CA LEU A 111 9.91 8.66 16.59
C LEU A 111 9.41 10.09 16.34
N TYR A 112 8.69 10.28 15.25
CA TYR A 112 8.09 11.54 14.86
C TYR A 112 6.57 11.42 14.97
N VAL A 113 5.95 12.28 15.78
CA VAL A 113 4.49 12.28 16.00
C VAL A 113 3.88 13.48 15.29
N THR A 114 2.87 13.20 14.47
CA THR A 114 2.08 14.20 13.73
C THR A 114 0.60 13.91 13.87
N ALA A 115 -0.22 14.93 13.71
CA ALA A 115 -1.67 14.80 13.71
C ALA A 115 -2.28 15.62 12.56
N ARG A 116 -3.37 15.14 11.98
CA ARG A 116 -4.13 15.86 10.96
C ARG A 116 -5.62 15.62 11.14
N VAL A 117 -6.41 16.58 10.67
CA VAL A 117 -7.87 16.48 10.62
C VAL A 117 -8.31 16.47 9.19
N GLU A 118 -9.15 15.49 8.86
CA GLU A 118 -9.79 15.33 7.55
C GLU A 118 -11.32 15.34 7.72
N PRO A 119 -12.10 15.65 6.67
CA PRO A 119 -13.52 15.38 6.67
C PRO A 119 -13.80 13.90 6.90
N GLY A 120 -14.78 13.59 7.76
CA GLY A 120 -15.15 12.21 8.08
C GLY A 120 -15.72 11.44 6.88
N ASP A 121 -16.25 12.17 5.89
CA ASP A 121 -16.78 11.64 4.64
C ASP A 121 -15.70 11.39 3.57
N GLY A 122 -14.44 11.71 3.85
CA GLY A 122 -13.32 11.54 2.91
C GLY A 122 -13.30 12.54 1.74
N SER A 123 -14.16 13.57 1.76
CA SER A 123 -14.32 14.53 0.64
C SER A 123 -13.11 15.45 0.42
N GLY A 124 -12.14 15.46 1.31
CA GLY A 124 -11.03 16.41 1.27
C GLY A 124 -11.48 17.87 1.51
N THR A 125 -10.66 18.69 2.14
CA THR A 125 -10.95 20.13 2.22
C THR A 125 -10.38 20.81 0.98
N PRO A 126 -11.06 21.84 0.42
CA PRO A 126 -10.51 22.64 -0.69
C PRO A 126 -9.17 23.30 -0.36
N ALA A 127 -8.84 23.42 0.92
CA ALA A 127 -7.59 24.00 1.43
C ALA A 127 -6.54 22.95 1.86
N GLY A 128 -6.79 21.65 1.60
CA GLY A 128 -5.96 20.56 2.09
C GLY A 128 -6.23 20.20 3.57
N PRO A 129 -5.68 19.08 4.08
CA PRO A 129 -5.85 18.68 5.46
C PRO A 129 -5.21 19.70 6.42
N LEU A 130 -5.87 19.94 7.55
CA LEU A 130 -5.27 20.72 8.62
C LEU A 130 -4.33 19.81 9.41
N GLU A 131 -3.05 20.12 9.39
CA GLU A 131 -2.00 19.31 10.00
C GLU A 131 -1.27 20.03 11.13
N GLY A 132 -0.64 19.26 12.01
CA GLY A 132 0.28 19.73 13.04
C GLY A 132 1.28 18.62 13.41
N GLY A 133 2.46 19.03 13.84
CA GLY A 133 3.48 18.12 14.36
C GLY A 133 3.92 18.51 15.76
N TYR A 134 4.48 17.57 16.51
CA TYR A 134 5.08 17.89 17.79
C TYR A 134 6.33 18.78 17.57
N PRO A 135 6.39 19.98 18.19
CA PRO A 135 7.47 20.94 17.89
C PRO A 135 8.88 20.44 18.26
N ARG A 136 8.98 19.46 19.16
CA ARG A 136 10.26 18.87 19.62
C ARG A 136 10.45 17.45 19.09
N ASN A 137 9.89 17.12 17.93
CA ASN A 137 10.21 15.85 17.26
C ASN A 137 11.73 15.76 16.98
N PRO A 138 12.38 14.60 17.05
CA PRO A 138 11.80 13.29 17.39
C PRO A 138 11.62 13.07 18.89
N VAL A 139 10.69 12.19 19.26
CA VAL A 139 10.44 11.74 20.63
C VAL A 139 11.01 10.34 20.87
N ALA A 140 11.28 10.00 22.12
CA ALA A 140 11.58 8.64 22.53
C ALA A 140 10.29 7.89 22.87
N VAL A 141 10.35 6.57 22.88
CA VAL A 141 9.30 5.70 23.42
C VAL A 141 9.13 5.99 24.91
N GLY A 142 7.91 5.97 25.41
CA GLY A 142 7.57 6.37 26.79
C GLY A 142 7.39 7.87 26.97
N ALA A 143 7.52 8.69 25.91
CA ALA A 143 7.38 10.14 26.00
C ALA A 143 5.93 10.54 26.37
N LYS A 144 5.83 11.45 27.35
CA LYS A 144 4.58 12.05 27.83
C LYS A 144 4.56 13.54 27.52
N GLY A 145 3.37 14.13 27.40
CA GLY A 145 3.24 15.56 27.09
C GLY A 145 3.69 15.89 25.66
N VAL A 146 3.46 14.97 24.72
CA VAL A 146 3.73 15.17 23.31
C VAL A 146 2.54 15.94 22.70
N ASP A 147 2.46 17.24 23.02
CA ASP A 147 1.32 18.08 22.68
C ASP A 147 1.46 18.65 21.26
N ILE A 148 0.40 18.54 20.46
CA ILE A 148 0.36 18.93 19.05
C ILE A 148 -0.74 19.98 18.84
N THR A 149 -0.41 21.06 18.14
CA THR A 149 -1.40 22.06 17.72
C THR A 149 -1.64 21.94 16.21
N ILE A 150 -2.87 21.60 15.81
CA ILE A 150 -3.28 21.49 14.41
C ILE A 150 -3.58 22.90 13.86
N GLY A 151 -3.18 23.14 12.61
CA GLY A 151 -3.43 24.43 11.92
C GLY A 151 -2.37 25.49 12.18
N VAL A 152 -1.28 25.16 12.83
CA VAL A 152 -0.03 25.92 12.81
C VAL A 152 0.81 25.34 11.68
N ALA A 153 1.25 26.18 10.73
CA ALA A 153 2.23 25.76 9.75
C ALA A 153 3.46 25.26 10.52
N VAL A 154 3.68 23.95 10.51
CA VAL A 154 4.94 23.39 10.96
C VAL A 154 5.98 23.92 9.98
N PRO A 155 6.99 24.70 10.40
CA PRO A 155 8.05 25.07 9.48
C PRO A 155 8.60 23.77 8.93
N PRO A 156 8.82 23.64 7.61
CA PRO A 156 9.41 22.46 7.05
C PRO A 156 10.72 22.23 7.81
N GLN A 157 10.76 21.14 8.58
CA GLN A 157 12.00 20.72 9.20
C GLN A 157 12.89 20.35 8.02
N THR A 158 13.84 21.23 7.72
CA THR A 158 14.89 20.97 6.75
C THR A 158 15.61 19.72 7.21
N VAL A 159 15.26 18.61 6.59
CA VAL A 159 16.10 17.44 6.60
C VAL A 159 17.31 17.87 5.78
N GLU A 160 18.40 18.18 6.46
CA GLU A 160 19.70 18.17 5.78
C GLU A 160 19.83 16.77 5.17
N ALA A 161 19.64 16.71 3.87
CA ALA A 161 19.97 15.53 3.10
C ALA A 161 21.46 15.29 3.32
N PRO A 162 21.90 14.08 3.60
CA PRO A 162 23.33 13.80 3.71
C PRO A 162 23.93 14.02 2.31
N GLY A 163 24.72 15.08 2.19
CA GLY A 163 25.57 15.33 1.05
C GLY A 163 24.97 16.17 -0.08
N GLY A 164 25.33 17.45 -0.07
CA GLY A 164 25.44 18.27 -1.29
C GLY A 164 24.12 18.88 -1.75
N SER A 165 24.03 20.19 -1.64
CA SER A 165 23.14 21.04 -2.44
C SER A 165 23.30 20.69 -3.91
N LEU A 166 22.39 19.87 -4.45
CA LEU A 166 22.30 19.61 -5.88
C LEU A 166 21.91 20.93 -6.55
N LYS A 167 22.84 21.55 -7.27
CA LYS A 167 22.56 22.76 -8.04
C LYS A 167 21.47 22.46 -9.06
N PRO A 168 20.47 23.36 -9.24
CA PRO A 168 19.59 23.29 -10.39
C PRO A 168 20.46 23.31 -11.66
N ARG A 169 20.19 22.40 -12.57
CA ARG A 169 20.81 22.44 -13.90
C ARG A 169 20.33 23.73 -14.56
N ASP A 170 21.27 24.56 -15.02
CA ASP A 170 20.94 25.77 -15.76
C ASP A 170 20.06 25.41 -16.96
N ALA A 171 18.84 25.90 -16.91
CA ALA A 171 17.90 26.29 -17.94
C ALA A 171 17.87 25.49 -19.25
N GLY A 172 17.46 24.23 -19.20
CA GLY A 172 16.89 23.52 -20.34
C GLY A 172 15.54 22.96 -20.01
N ILE A 173 14.63 22.80 -20.96
CA ILE A 173 13.40 22.06 -20.81
C ILE A 173 13.75 20.58 -20.55
N VAL A 174 13.36 20.06 -19.37
CA VAL A 174 13.52 18.64 -19.04
C VAL A 174 12.55 17.82 -19.89
N ARG A 175 13.06 16.89 -20.68
CA ARG A 175 12.27 16.02 -21.55
C ARG A 175 12.04 14.67 -20.88
N ILE A 176 10.78 14.36 -20.59
CA ILE A 176 10.36 13.09 -19.98
C ILE A 176 9.71 12.21 -21.04
N GLY A 177 10.30 11.06 -21.32
CA GLY A 177 9.70 10.03 -22.14
C GLY A 177 8.75 9.18 -21.31
N LEU A 178 7.46 9.12 -21.60
CA LEU A 178 6.51 8.20 -20.98
C LEU A 178 6.32 7.00 -21.91
N LEU A 179 6.72 5.80 -21.48
CA LEU A 179 6.47 4.55 -22.16
C LEU A 179 5.39 3.74 -21.41
N TRP A 180 4.27 3.51 -22.07
CA TRP A 180 3.12 2.82 -21.50
C TRP A 180 2.68 1.65 -22.38
N SER A 181 2.48 0.45 -21.77
CA SER A 181 2.11 -0.75 -22.54
C SER A 181 0.66 -0.78 -23.01
N GLY A 182 -0.25 -0.12 -22.31
CA GLY A 182 -1.67 -0.03 -22.69
C GLY A 182 -1.99 1.14 -23.60
N SER A 183 -3.30 1.37 -23.78
CA SER A 183 -3.83 2.55 -24.43
C SER A 183 -3.80 3.75 -23.49
N THR A 184 -3.96 4.97 -24.03
CA THR A 184 -4.13 6.14 -23.18
C THR A 184 -5.46 6.04 -22.40
N PRO A 185 -5.43 5.88 -21.09
CA PRO A 185 -6.67 5.83 -20.29
C PRO A 185 -7.14 7.22 -19.85
N PHE A 186 -6.48 8.29 -20.31
CA PHE A 186 -6.58 9.63 -19.73
C PHE A 186 -7.38 10.62 -20.58
N GLY A 187 -8.35 10.14 -21.33
CA GLY A 187 -9.20 10.98 -22.17
C GLY A 187 -8.41 11.72 -23.25
N ASN A 188 -8.53 13.05 -23.32
CA ASN A 188 -7.85 13.87 -24.32
C ASN A 188 -6.38 14.21 -23.97
N SER A 189 -5.89 13.80 -22.79
CA SER A 189 -4.52 14.08 -22.38
C SER A 189 -3.57 12.94 -22.76
N SER A 190 -2.40 13.29 -23.27
CA SER A 190 -1.33 12.33 -23.53
C SER A 190 -0.57 11.91 -22.27
N VAL A 191 -0.82 12.55 -21.12
CA VAL A 191 -0.16 12.28 -19.85
C VAL A 191 -1.20 12.35 -18.73
N PRO A 192 -1.17 11.46 -17.73
CA PRO A 192 -2.07 11.52 -16.58
C PRO A 192 -2.05 12.88 -15.90
N GLU A 193 -3.22 13.44 -15.60
CA GLU A 193 -3.29 14.73 -14.90
C GLU A 193 -2.65 14.64 -13.50
N GLU A 194 -2.82 13.53 -12.80
CA GLU A 194 -2.18 13.28 -11.50
C GLU A 194 -0.65 13.31 -11.58
N LEU A 195 -0.08 12.84 -12.71
CA LEU A 195 1.36 12.93 -12.95
C LEU A 195 1.79 14.37 -13.22
N ARG A 196 0.98 15.14 -13.99
CA ARG A 196 1.22 16.57 -14.21
C ARG A 196 1.16 17.37 -12.92
N LEU A 197 0.16 17.08 -12.08
CA LEU A 197 0.02 17.71 -10.76
C LEU A 197 1.22 17.38 -9.87
N ALA A 198 1.68 16.12 -9.88
CA ALA A 198 2.85 15.71 -9.11
C ALA A 198 4.12 16.47 -9.52
N PHE A 199 4.33 16.72 -10.82
CA PHE A 199 5.43 17.55 -11.30
C PHE A 199 5.25 19.03 -10.97
N ARG A 200 4.01 19.53 -11.05
CA ARG A 200 3.70 20.92 -10.67
C ARG A 200 4.00 21.21 -9.19
N ASP A 201 3.69 20.25 -8.30
CA ASP A 201 4.01 20.34 -6.87
C ASP A 201 5.53 20.42 -6.61
N LEU A 202 6.34 19.92 -7.54
CA LEU A 202 7.81 20.00 -7.53
C LEU A 202 8.37 21.26 -8.24
N GLY A 203 7.48 22.13 -8.74
CA GLY A 203 7.86 23.37 -9.41
C GLY A 203 8.08 23.24 -10.92
N TYR A 204 7.70 22.11 -11.52
CA TYR A 204 7.73 21.93 -12.97
C TYR A 204 6.45 22.49 -13.61
N VAL A 205 6.59 23.14 -14.74
CA VAL A 205 5.50 23.73 -15.51
C VAL A 205 5.64 23.30 -16.97
N ASP A 206 4.57 22.70 -17.50
CA ASP A 206 4.51 22.22 -18.88
C ASP A 206 4.96 23.32 -19.85
N ASP A 207 5.74 22.93 -20.86
CA ASP A 207 6.27 23.77 -21.94
C ASP A 207 7.18 24.93 -21.47
N ARG A 208 7.41 25.06 -20.16
CA ARG A 208 8.35 26.04 -19.61
C ARG A 208 9.68 25.41 -19.19
N ASN A 209 9.63 24.40 -18.34
CA ASN A 209 10.81 23.73 -17.81
C ASN A 209 10.68 22.19 -17.83
N ILE A 210 9.53 21.65 -18.28
CA ILE A 210 9.31 20.23 -18.52
C ILE A 210 8.51 20.02 -19.80
N ALA A 211 8.81 18.96 -20.55
CA ALA A 211 8.05 18.49 -21.69
C ALA A 211 7.90 16.98 -21.67
N PHE A 212 6.74 16.48 -22.08
CA PHE A 212 6.43 15.05 -22.07
C PHE A 212 6.33 14.50 -23.49
N GLU A 213 7.07 13.41 -23.72
CA GLU A 213 7.03 12.60 -24.94
C GLU A 213 6.39 11.25 -24.63
N ALA A 214 5.09 11.13 -24.85
CA ALA A 214 4.37 9.91 -24.53
C ALA A 214 4.33 8.91 -25.69
N ARG A 215 4.49 7.63 -25.38
CA ARG A 215 4.40 6.50 -26.30
C ARG A 215 3.52 5.41 -25.69
N TYR A 216 2.48 5.04 -26.40
CA TYR A 216 1.49 4.04 -25.99
C TYR A 216 1.55 2.85 -26.93
N ALA A 217 1.70 1.65 -26.36
CA ALA A 217 1.73 0.42 -27.15
C ALA A 217 0.31 -0.08 -27.52
N GLU A 218 -0.74 0.46 -26.88
CA GLU A 218 -2.14 0.11 -27.12
C GLU A 218 -2.44 -1.39 -26.92
N GLY A 219 -1.75 -2.01 -25.93
CA GLY A 219 -1.82 -3.44 -25.67
C GLY A 219 -1.02 -4.31 -26.65
N ARG A 220 -0.38 -3.71 -27.64
CA ARG A 220 0.47 -4.39 -28.60
C ARG A 220 1.93 -4.41 -28.11
N TYR A 221 2.26 -5.45 -27.38
CA TYR A 221 3.57 -5.62 -26.75
C TYR A 221 4.72 -5.68 -27.76
N ASP A 222 4.46 -6.12 -28.99
CA ASP A 222 5.37 -6.15 -30.13
C ASP A 222 5.89 -4.75 -30.53
N ARG A 223 5.12 -3.68 -30.20
CA ARG A 223 5.49 -2.29 -30.49
C ARG A 223 6.47 -1.69 -29.45
N LEU A 224 6.51 -2.23 -28.25
CA LEU A 224 7.29 -1.65 -27.14
C LEU A 224 8.76 -1.42 -27.46
N PRO A 225 9.50 -2.35 -28.11
CA PRO A 225 10.90 -2.11 -28.44
C PRO A 225 11.12 -0.89 -29.33
N ALA A 226 10.30 -0.73 -30.38
CA ALA A 226 10.39 0.41 -31.30
C ALA A 226 10.00 1.72 -30.62
N LEU A 227 8.96 1.71 -29.78
CA LEU A 227 8.52 2.87 -28.99
C LEU A 227 9.61 3.31 -27.99
N ALA A 228 10.23 2.37 -27.29
CA ALA A 228 11.32 2.66 -26.37
C ALA A 228 12.53 3.26 -27.10
N ALA A 229 12.93 2.68 -28.25
CA ALA A 229 14.00 3.22 -29.09
C ALA A 229 13.70 4.65 -29.56
N SER A 230 12.45 4.93 -29.98
CA SER A 230 12.05 6.28 -30.40
C SER A 230 12.21 7.32 -29.30
N LEU A 231 12.00 6.98 -28.03
CA LEU A 231 12.23 7.87 -26.89
C LEU A 231 13.73 8.15 -26.70
N VAL A 232 14.57 7.12 -26.88
CA VAL A 232 16.04 7.29 -26.82
C VAL A 232 16.53 8.20 -27.94
N ASP A 233 16.01 8.05 -29.16
CA ASP A 233 16.34 8.87 -30.33
C ASP A 233 15.93 10.34 -30.14
N LEU A 234 14.84 10.60 -29.44
CA LEU A 234 14.37 11.93 -29.04
C LEU A 234 15.23 12.56 -27.95
N LYS A 235 16.25 11.82 -27.44
CA LYS A 235 17.17 12.27 -26.39
C LYS A 235 16.46 12.79 -25.16
N VAL A 236 15.45 12.04 -24.70
CA VAL A 236 14.77 12.35 -23.44
C VAL A 236 15.76 12.24 -22.26
N ASP A 237 15.58 13.08 -21.25
CA ASP A 237 16.45 13.11 -20.07
C ASP A 237 16.17 11.92 -19.12
N VAL A 238 14.90 11.48 -19.05
CA VAL A 238 14.46 10.35 -18.23
C VAL A 238 13.32 9.63 -18.94
N ILE A 239 13.30 8.30 -18.88
CA ILE A 239 12.17 7.49 -19.33
C ILE A 239 11.36 7.06 -18.09
N LEU A 240 10.07 7.42 -18.05
CA LEU A 240 9.07 6.83 -17.14
C LEU A 240 8.49 5.59 -17.83
N ALA A 241 8.80 4.41 -17.32
CA ALA A 241 8.27 3.15 -17.87
C ALA A 241 7.18 2.58 -16.95
N ALA A 242 5.97 2.42 -17.50
CA ALA A 242 4.78 2.10 -16.71
C ALA A 242 3.79 1.19 -17.46
N GLY A 243 2.76 0.80 -16.72
CA GLY A 243 1.71 -0.10 -17.20
C GLY A 243 1.97 -1.53 -16.74
N ASP A 244 3.06 -2.13 -17.19
CA ASP A 244 3.48 -3.47 -16.77
C ASP A 244 4.99 -3.69 -16.94
N SER A 245 5.45 -4.90 -16.64
CA SER A 245 6.87 -5.26 -16.74
C SER A 245 7.41 -5.28 -18.18
N ALA A 246 6.56 -5.44 -19.19
CA ALA A 246 7.02 -5.45 -20.60
C ALA A 246 7.52 -4.07 -21.05
N ALA A 247 6.83 -2.99 -20.66
CA ALA A 247 7.28 -1.64 -20.95
C ALA A 247 8.64 -1.34 -20.28
N ILE A 248 8.83 -1.79 -19.04
CA ILE A 248 10.08 -1.60 -18.29
C ILE A 248 11.23 -2.39 -18.93
N LEU A 249 10.98 -3.64 -19.33
CA LEU A 249 11.95 -4.47 -20.03
C LEU A 249 12.35 -3.84 -21.37
N ALA A 250 11.38 -3.35 -22.13
CA ALA A 250 11.64 -2.67 -23.41
C ALA A 250 12.51 -1.42 -23.22
N ALA A 251 12.20 -0.58 -22.22
CA ALA A 251 13.00 0.58 -21.89
C ALA A 251 14.45 0.18 -21.48
N LYS A 252 14.57 -0.85 -20.62
CA LYS A 252 15.87 -1.36 -20.16
C LYS A 252 16.72 -1.90 -21.30
N HIS A 253 16.11 -2.56 -22.29
CA HIS A 253 16.82 -3.09 -23.45
C HIS A 253 17.19 -1.98 -24.47
N ALA A 254 16.38 -0.93 -24.55
CA ALA A 254 16.63 0.17 -25.50
C ALA A 254 17.83 1.05 -25.11
N THR A 255 18.13 1.16 -23.82
CA THR A 255 19.24 2.02 -23.36
C THR A 255 19.87 1.57 -22.06
N GLY A 256 21.18 1.62 -21.97
CA GLY A 256 21.94 1.52 -20.72
C GLY A 256 22.39 2.88 -20.15
N LYS A 257 22.02 3.99 -20.82
CA LYS A 257 22.53 5.35 -20.49
C LYS A 257 21.42 6.27 -19.98
N VAL A 258 20.27 6.33 -20.69
CA VAL A 258 19.16 7.18 -20.28
C VAL A 258 18.58 6.63 -18.98
N PRO A 259 18.45 7.44 -17.92
CA PRO A 259 17.82 7.04 -16.68
C PRO A 259 16.39 6.53 -16.91
N ILE A 260 16.03 5.46 -16.22
CA ILE A 260 14.69 4.87 -16.28
C ILE A 260 14.09 4.88 -14.89
N VAL A 261 12.93 5.50 -14.74
CA VAL A 261 12.12 5.42 -13.54
C VAL A 261 10.94 4.50 -13.83
N MET A 262 10.92 3.36 -13.16
CA MET A 262 9.85 2.37 -13.32
C MET A 262 8.71 2.59 -12.34
N MET A 263 7.49 2.33 -12.81
CA MET A 263 6.29 2.17 -12.02
C MET A 263 5.81 0.72 -12.19
N ALA A 264 6.49 -0.21 -11.49
CA ALA A 264 6.35 -1.64 -11.71
C ALA A 264 5.33 -2.28 -10.76
N LEU A 265 4.25 -2.83 -11.30
CA LEU A 265 3.38 -3.75 -10.56
C LEU A 265 3.87 -5.19 -10.73
N ALA A 266 5.10 -5.44 -10.25
CA ALA A 266 5.74 -6.74 -10.35
C ALA A 266 6.84 -6.86 -9.29
N ASP A 267 7.27 -8.09 -9.04
CA ASP A 267 8.48 -8.36 -8.27
C ASP A 267 9.70 -8.11 -9.16
N THR A 268 10.27 -6.92 -9.06
CA THR A 268 11.34 -6.45 -9.94
C THR A 268 12.66 -7.20 -9.78
N VAL A 269 12.91 -7.79 -8.62
CA VAL A 269 14.06 -8.65 -8.37
C VAL A 269 13.84 -10.03 -8.99
N GLN A 270 12.67 -10.63 -8.79
CA GLN A 270 12.33 -11.92 -9.38
C GLN A 270 12.35 -11.87 -10.92
N LEU A 271 11.94 -10.76 -11.52
CA LEU A 271 11.98 -10.53 -12.97
C LEU A 271 13.38 -10.15 -13.50
N GLY A 272 14.40 -10.06 -12.65
CA GLY A 272 15.75 -9.66 -13.07
C GLY A 272 15.86 -8.22 -13.56
N LEU A 273 14.88 -7.37 -13.24
CA LEU A 273 14.92 -5.94 -13.59
C LEU A 273 16.00 -5.22 -12.80
N VAL A 274 16.12 -5.51 -11.52
CA VAL A 274 17.17 -5.01 -10.63
C VAL A 274 17.76 -6.16 -9.79
N PRO A 275 19.02 -6.11 -9.40
CA PRO A 275 19.65 -7.14 -8.56
C PRO A 275 19.12 -7.11 -7.11
N SER A 276 18.76 -5.94 -6.61
CA SER A 276 18.11 -5.75 -5.30
C SER A 276 17.36 -4.41 -5.25
N LEU A 277 16.40 -4.29 -4.36
CA LEU A 277 15.67 -3.04 -4.17
C LEU A 277 16.54 -1.95 -3.56
N ALA A 278 17.43 -2.30 -2.63
CA ALA A 278 18.31 -1.34 -1.95
C ALA A 278 19.39 -0.76 -2.87
N ARG A 279 19.86 -1.54 -3.84
CA ARG A 279 20.90 -1.15 -4.81
C ARG A 279 20.50 -1.65 -6.19
N PRO A 280 19.72 -0.87 -6.95
CA PRO A 280 19.18 -1.32 -8.24
C PRO A 280 20.25 -1.51 -9.31
N ALA A 281 21.39 -0.83 -9.18
CA ALA A 281 22.48 -0.79 -10.14
C ALA A 281 22.06 -0.31 -11.55
N GLY A 282 23.02 0.15 -12.36
CA GLY A 282 22.74 0.61 -13.72
C GLY A 282 21.89 1.88 -13.79
N ASN A 283 21.02 1.96 -14.82
CA ASN A 283 20.23 3.14 -15.13
C ASN A 283 18.74 3.04 -14.74
N LEU A 284 18.34 1.96 -14.06
CA LEU A 284 16.93 1.67 -13.70
C LEU A 284 16.71 1.81 -12.19
N THR A 285 15.73 2.59 -11.79
CA THR A 285 15.24 2.75 -10.41
C THR A 285 13.73 3.05 -10.42
N GLY A 286 13.12 3.36 -9.28
CA GLY A 286 11.74 3.80 -9.18
C GLY A 286 10.91 3.03 -8.15
N LEU A 287 9.70 2.64 -8.53
CA LEU A 287 8.70 2.04 -7.65
C LEU A 287 8.39 0.60 -8.06
N SER A 288 8.31 -0.29 -7.08
CA SER A 288 8.01 -1.71 -7.27
C SER A 288 6.89 -2.16 -6.34
N PHE A 289 5.92 -2.89 -6.87
CA PHE A 289 4.74 -3.37 -6.14
C PHE A 289 4.64 -4.88 -6.30
N PRO A 290 4.71 -5.67 -5.23
CA PRO A 290 4.64 -7.13 -5.32
C PRO A 290 3.22 -7.59 -5.65
N LEU A 291 2.86 -7.57 -6.93
CA LEU A 291 1.50 -7.89 -7.45
C LEU A 291 0.97 -9.22 -6.92
N GLY A 292 1.83 -10.24 -6.79
CA GLY A 292 1.40 -11.56 -6.31
C GLY A 292 0.95 -11.56 -4.84
N ALA A 293 1.63 -10.81 -3.96
CA ALA A 293 1.20 -10.66 -2.57
C ALA A 293 -0.10 -9.85 -2.47
N MET A 294 -0.23 -8.82 -3.30
CA MET A 294 -1.44 -8.01 -3.39
C MET A 294 -2.63 -8.82 -3.89
N ALA A 295 -2.48 -9.61 -4.95
CA ALA A 295 -3.54 -10.46 -5.49
C ALA A 295 -4.02 -11.51 -4.46
N GLY A 296 -3.10 -12.09 -3.68
CA GLY A 296 -3.44 -12.96 -2.56
C GLY A 296 -4.28 -12.25 -1.49
N LYS A 297 -3.93 -10.99 -1.18
CA LYS A 297 -4.70 -10.16 -0.23
C LYS A 297 -6.07 -9.76 -0.78
N GLN A 298 -6.16 -9.45 -2.07
CA GLN A 298 -7.43 -9.21 -2.74
C GLN A 298 -8.36 -10.43 -2.61
N LEU A 299 -7.84 -11.64 -2.85
CA LEU A 299 -8.60 -12.88 -2.71
C LEU A 299 -9.08 -13.10 -1.26
N GLU A 300 -8.23 -12.83 -0.27
CA GLU A 300 -8.58 -12.88 1.15
C GLU A 300 -9.70 -11.87 1.50
N LEU A 301 -9.60 -10.64 1.00
CA LEU A 301 -10.60 -9.60 1.22
C LEU A 301 -11.94 -9.97 0.58
N LEU A 302 -11.94 -10.50 -0.66
CA LEU A 302 -13.14 -10.97 -1.32
C LEU A 302 -13.81 -12.11 -0.55
N LYS A 303 -13.01 -13.06 -0.03
CA LYS A 303 -13.51 -14.14 0.83
C LYS A 303 -14.10 -13.63 2.14
N LYS A 304 -13.50 -12.61 2.75
CA LYS A 304 -14.03 -11.98 3.97
C LYS A 304 -15.32 -11.21 3.70
N ALA A 305 -15.40 -10.53 2.54
CA ALA A 305 -16.61 -9.82 2.12
C ALA A 305 -17.77 -10.78 1.81
N ILE A 306 -17.45 -11.96 1.30
CA ILE A 306 -18.43 -12.99 0.90
C ILE A 306 -18.03 -14.33 1.55
N PRO A 307 -18.48 -14.60 2.80
CA PRO A 307 -18.09 -15.82 3.51
C PRO A 307 -18.50 -17.13 2.80
N SER A 308 -19.55 -17.10 1.98
CA SER A 308 -20.02 -18.22 1.17
C SER A 308 -19.16 -18.49 -0.09
N LEU A 309 -18.22 -17.61 -0.44
CA LEU A 309 -17.36 -17.73 -1.62
C LEU A 309 -16.64 -19.07 -1.66
N ARG A 310 -16.72 -19.78 -2.80
CA ARG A 310 -16.07 -21.08 -3.02
C ARG A 310 -15.29 -21.12 -4.33
N ARG A 311 -15.80 -20.47 -5.39
CA ARG A 311 -15.22 -20.48 -6.73
C ARG A 311 -14.98 -19.06 -7.21
N VAL A 312 -13.74 -18.75 -7.54
CA VAL A 312 -13.35 -17.40 -7.97
C VAL A 312 -12.82 -17.48 -9.41
N GLY A 313 -13.46 -16.75 -10.30
CA GLY A 313 -12.89 -16.44 -11.59
C GLY A 313 -11.69 -15.52 -11.45
N VAL A 314 -10.67 -15.74 -12.24
CA VAL A 314 -9.50 -14.86 -12.32
C VAL A 314 -9.29 -14.47 -13.76
N LEU A 315 -9.50 -13.20 -14.08
CA LEU A 315 -9.14 -12.67 -15.40
C LEU A 315 -7.69 -12.25 -15.42
N TRP A 316 -6.97 -12.71 -16.44
CA TRP A 316 -5.57 -12.43 -16.63
C TRP A 316 -5.21 -12.33 -18.11
N ASN A 317 -4.22 -11.53 -18.44
CA ASN A 317 -3.73 -11.36 -19.82
C ASN A 317 -2.45 -12.18 -20.01
N PRO A 318 -2.46 -13.21 -20.89
CA PRO A 318 -1.28 -14.06 -21.12
C PRO A 318 -0.14 -13.33 -21.84
N ALA A 319 -0.40 -12.19 -22.48
CA ALA A 319 0.64 -11.37 -23.07
C ALA A 319 1.41 -10.53 -22.02
N ASN A 320 0.86 -10.40 -20.80
CA ASN A 320 1.55 -9.71 -19.71
C ASN A 320 2.51 -10.66 -18.98
N PRO A 321 3.84 -10.47 -19.12
CA PRO A 321 4.83 -11.38 -18.53
C PRO A 321 4.82 -11.39 -16.99
N GLY A 322 4.25 -10.34 -16.36
CA GLY A 322 4.10 -10.25 -14.90
C GLY A 322 3.02 -11.16 -14.34
N HIS A 323 2.09 -11.69 -15.14
CA HIS A 323 0.96 -12.46 -14.64
C HIS A 323 1.29 -13.90 -14.25
N ALA A 324 2.13 -14.60 -15.01
CA ALA A 324 2.45 -16.00 -14.70
C ALA A 324 2.96 -16.21 -13.25
N PRO A 325 3.94 -15.44 -12.74
CA PRO A 325 4.36 -15.55 -11.34
C PRO A 325 3.28 -15.19 -10.31
N VAL A 326 2.33 -14.33 -10.69
CA VAL A 326 1.19 -13.95 -9.85
C VAL A 326 0.22 -15.09 -9.69
N LEU A 327 -0.08 -15.81 -10.79
CA LEU A 327 -0.99 -16.96 -10.78
C LEU A 327 -0.50 -18.08 -9.87
N GLU A 328 0.80 -18.34 -9.81
CA GLU A 328 1.39 -19.31 -8.89
C GLU A 328 1.13 -18.92 -7.42
N LYS A 329 1.45 -17.66 -7.06
CA LYS A 329 1.23 -17.14 -5.71
C LYS A 329 -0.25 -17.11 -5.34
N LEU A 330 -1.11 -16.78 -6.31
CA LEU A 330 -2.56 -16.73 -6.13
C LEU A 330 -3.15 -18.13 -5.91
N THR A 331 -2.65 -19.12 -6.65
CA THR A 331 -3.05 -20.53 -6.47
C THR A 331 -2.72 -21.03 -5.07
N ALA A 332 -1.52 -20.71 -4.56
CA ALA A 332 -1.14 -21.04 -3.20
C ALA A 332 -2.01 -20.32 -2.14
N ALA A 333 -2.39 -19.06 -2.40
CA ALA A 333 -3.30 -18.32 -1.52
C ALA A 333 -4.71 -18.92 -1.53
N ALA A 334 -5.23 -19.28 -2.70
CA ALA A 334 -6.54 -19.91 -2.86
C ALA A 334 -6.64 -21.26 -2.11
N PHE A 335 -5.57 -22.07 -2.18
CA PHE A 335 -5.49 -23.33 -1.44
C PHE A 335 -5.68 -23.10 0.07
N ARG A 336 -4.99 -22.12 0.65
CA ARG A 336 -5.12 -21.78 2.08
C ARG A 336 -6.50 -21.25 2.47
N LEU A 337 -7.22 -20.62 1.53
CA LEU A 337 -8.55 -20.07 1.72
C LEU A 337 -9.67 -21.04 1.33
N GLU A 338 -9.33 -22.29 0.98
CA GLU A 338 -10.25 -23.32 0.49
C GLU A 338 -11.09 -22.87 -0.71
N LEU A 339 -10.47 -22.08 -1.60
CA LEU A 339 -11.11 -21.56 -2.81
C LEU A 339 -10.64 -22.33 -4.05
N LYS A 340 -11.55 -22.52 -4.99
CA LYS A 340 -11.25 -23.03 -6.32
C LYS A 340 -11.10 -21.85 -7.27
N LEU A 341 -9.95 -21.75 -7.93
CA LEU A 341 -9.72 -20.75 -8.96
C LEU A 341 -10.12 -21.29 -10.33
N GLN A 342 -10.71 -20.41 -11.13
CA GLN A 342 -10.95 -20.60 -12.54
C GLN A 342 -10.22 -19.52 -13.30
N LEU A 343 -9.08 -19.86 -13.90
CA LEU A 343 -8.24 -18.94 -14.63
C LEU A 343 -8.80 -18.76 -16.04
N ILE A 344 -9.11 -17.54 -16.42
CA ILE A 344 -9.64 -17.19 -17.74
C ILE A 344 -8.67 -16.24 -18.43
N GLU A 345 -8.13 -16.68 -19.54
CA GLU A 345 -7.31 -15.84 -20.42
C GLU A 345 -8.18 -14.81 -21.12
N VAL A 346 -7.71 -13.58 -21.12
CA VAL A 346 -8.32 -12.45 -21.82
C VAL A 346 -7.22 -11.70 -22.56
N ARG A 347 -7.29 -11.68 -23.87
CA ARG A 347 -6.27 -11.07 -24.75
C ARG A 347 -6.65 -9.70 -25.25
N GLY A 348 -7.95 -9.38 -25.21
CA GLY A 348 -8.51 -8.12 -25.65
C GLY A 348 -9.89 -7.85 -25.03
N PRO A 349 -10.40 -6.61 -25.15
CA PRO A 349 -11.71 -6.25 -24.58
C PRO A 349 -12.88 -7.03 -25.22
N ASP A 350 -12.69 -7.62 -26.41
CA ASP A 350 -13.71 -8.42 -27.07
C ASP A 350 -13.92 -9.78 -26.40
N ASP A 351 -12.95 -10.26 -25.65
CA ASP A 351 -13.05 -11.51 -24.88
C ASP A 351 -13.91 -11.37 -23.60
N PHE A 352 -14.20 -10.15 -23.14
CA PHE A 352 -14.87 -9.92 -21.85
C PHE A 352 -16.22 -10.60 -21.74
N GLU A 353 -17.06 -10.49 -22.76
CA GLU A 353 -18.39 -11.12 -22.80
C GLU A 353 -18.29 -12.63 -22.64
N THR A 354 -17.40 -13.24 -23.42
CA THR A 354 -17.16 -14.70 -23.40
C THR A 354 -16.58 -15.12 -22.04
N ALA A 355 -15.65 -14.36 -21.48
CA ALA A 355 -15.03 -14.64 -20.20
C ALA A 355 -16.06 -14.62 -19.06
N VAL A 356 -16.88 -13.56 -18.97
CA VAL A 356 -17.93 -13.44 -17.94
C VAL A 356 -18.99 -14.53 -18.10
N THR A 357 -19.42 -14.81 -19.33
CA THR A 357 -20.38 -15.88 -19.63
C THR A 357 -19.84 -17.26 -19.22
N THR A 358 -18.56 -17.51 -19.44
CA THR A 358 -17.89 -18.76 -19.04
C THR A 358 -17.88 -18.91 -17.53
N LEU A 359 -17.58 -17.84 -16.80
CA LEU A 359 -17.60 -17.81 -15.34
C LEU A 359 -19.01 -18.08 -14.79
N LYS A 360 -20.03 -17.48 -15.38
CA LYS A 360 -21.43 -17.73 -15.03
C LYS A 360 -21.82 -19.20 -15.22
N ARG A 361 -21.49 -19.78 -16.37
CA ARG A 361 -21.77 -21.21 -16.67
C ARG A 361 -21.08 -22.14 -15.68
N SER A 362 -19.87 -21.83 -15.26
CA SER A 362 -19.12 -22.60 -14.28
C SER A 362 -19.51 -22.30 -12.81
N ARG A 363 -20.51 -21.45 -12.61
CA ARG A 363 -21.01 -21.02 -11.31
C ARG A 363 -19.90 -20.42 -10.43
N ALA A 364 -19.14 -19.49 -10.98
CA ALA A 364 -18.22 -18.67 -10.18
C ALA A 364 -19.03 -17.79 -9.21
N ASP A 365 -18.57 -17.70 -7.97
CA ASP A 365 -19.22 -16.95 -6.90
C ASP A 365 -18.63 -15.53 -6.77
N GLY A 366 -17.52 -15.27 -7.45
CA GLY A 366 -16.83 -13.97 -7.46
C GLY A 366 -15.75 -13.91 -8.54
N LEU A 367 -15.25 -12.71 -8.78
CA LEU A 367 -14.31 -12.39 -9.84
C LEU A 367 -13.15 -11.55 -9.33
N LEU A 368 -11.93 -12.02 -9.49
CA LEU A 368 -10.71 -11.24 -9.30
C LEU A 368 -10.17 -10.86 -10.68
N VAL A 369 -9.95 -9.57 -10.89
CA VAL A 369 -9.35 -9.03 -12.11
C VAL A 369 -7.93 -8.61 -11.80
N LEU A 370 -6.93 -9.32 -12.35
CA LEU A 370 -5.53 -8.95 -12.16
C LEU A 370 -5.25 -7.60 -12.80
N TRP A 371 -4.31 -6.88 -12.23
CA TRP A 371 -3.88 -5.62 -12.83
C TRP A 371 -3.31 -5.83 -14.23
N ASP A 372 -3.89 -5.13 -15.18
CA ASP A 372 -3.39 -5.04 -16.55
C ASP A 372 -3.86 -3.72 -17.17
N PRO A 373 -3.05 -3.02 -17.97
CA PRO A 373 -3.45 -1.79 -18.63
C PRO A 373 -4.72 -1.90 -19.47
N MET A 374 -4.96 -3.07 -20.08
CA MET A 374 -6.19 -3.34 -20.85
C MET A 374 -7.41 -3.38 -19.94
N PHE A 375 -7.34 -4.11 -18.82
CA PHE A 375 -8.44 -4.15 -17.84
C PHE A 375 -8.70 -2.78 -17.21
N TYR A 376 -7.65 -1.99 -17.00
CA TYR A 376 -7.79 -0.63 -16.51
C TYR A 376 -8.52 0.28 -17.52
N ALA A 377 -8.07 0.29 -18.77
CA ALA A 377 -8.66 1.11 -19.83
C ALA A 377 -10.14 0.77 -20.12
N HIS A 378 -10.53 -0.49 -19.93
CA HIS A 378 -11.88 -0.98 -20.23
C HIS A 378 -12.64 -1.45 -18.96
N GLY A 379 -12.22 -1.02 -17.79
CA GLY A 379 -12.78 -1.44 -16.50
C GLY A 379 -14.27 -1.22 -16.38
N GLY A 380 -14.77 -0.07 -16.85
CA GLY A 380 -16.21 0.23 -16.84
C GLY A 380 -17.05 -0.79 -17.63
N ARG A 381 -16.59 -1.21 -18.82
CA ARG A 381 -17.30 -2.26 -19.58
C ARG A 381 -17.28 -3.60 -18.85
N LEU A 382 -16.13 -3.95 -18.27
CA LEU A 382 -15.97 -5.22 -17.56
C LEU A 382 -16.82 -5.29 -16.29
N THR A 383 -16.85 -4.22 -15.49
CA THR A 383 -17.64 -4.16 -14.26
C THR A 383 -19.15 -4.25 -14.55
N LEU A 384 -19.63 -3.59 -15.60
CA LEU A 384 -21.04 -3.68 -16.00
C LEU A 384 -21.43 -5.10 -16.45
N LEU A 385 -20.56 -5.77 -17.19
CA LEU A 385 -20.79 -7.18 -17.58
C LEU A 385 -20.84 -8.09 -16.35
N ALA A 386 -19.89 -7.92 -15.42
CA ALA A 386 -19.86 -8.69 -14.17
C ALA A 386 -21.09 -8.43 -13.30
N LEU A 387 -21.52 -7.17 -13.19
CA LEU A 387 -22.70 -6.78 -12.43
C LEU A 387 -23.98 -7.39 -13.04
N ARG A 388 -24.14 -7.30 -14.36
CA ARG A 388 -25.27 -7.93 -15.10
C ARG A 388 -25.39 -9.43 -14.78
N ASP A 389 -24.25 -10.11 -14.66
CA ASP A 389 -24.22 -11.54 -14.40
C ASP A 389 -24.05 -11.91 -12.92
N HIS A 390 -24.31 -10.92 -12.02
CA HIS A 390 -24.28 -11.07 -10.57
C HIS A 390 -22.94 -11.61 -10.02
N LEU A 391 -21.81 -11.21 -10.61
CA LEU A 391 -20.46 -11.58 -10.18
C LEU A 391 -19.85 -10.45 -9.33
N PRO A 392 -19.72 -10.61 -8.00
CA PRO A 392 -18.98 -9.69 -7.16
C PRO A 392 -17.52 -9.62 -7.59
N THR A 393 -16.98 -8.41 -7.74
CA THR A 393 -15.66 -8.21 -8.31
C THR A 393 -14.69 -7.58 -7.33
N ILE A 394 -13.40 -7.94 -7.44
CA ILE A 394 -12.29 -7.22 -6.83
C ILE A 394 -11.18 -6.97 -7.85
N SER A 395 -10.59 -5.77 -7.81
CA SER A 395 -9.43 -5.40 -8.61
C SER A 395 -8.50 -4.46 -7.85
N THR A 396 -7.59 -3.78 -8.53
CA THR A 396 -6.48 -3.04 -7.93
C THR A 396 -6.81 -1.59 -7.64
N TYR A 397 -7.29 -0.83 -8.62
CA TYR A 397 -7.45 0.62 -8.49
C TYR A 397 -8.90 1.04 -8.26
N ARG A 398 -9.07 2.13 -7.52
CA ARG A 398 -10.38 2.66 -7.09
C ARG A 398 -11.33 2.93 -8.25
N GLU A 399 -10.80 3.32 -9.42
CA GLU A 399 -11.57 3.60 -10.64
C GLU A 399 -12.41 2.39 -11.06
N PHE A 400 -11.94 1.18 -10.75
CA PHE A 400 -12.70 -0.04 -11.00
C PHE A 400 -13.93 -0.16 -10.08
N ALA A 401 -13.82 0.24 -8.81
CA ALA A 401 -14.96 0.29 -7.89
C ALA A 401 -15.92 1.45 -8.26
N GLU A 402 -15.37 2.60 -8.65
CA GLU A 402 -16.15 3.76 -9.12
C GLU A 402 -16.95 3.42 -10.39
N ALA A 403 -16.45 2.52 -11.23
CA ALA A 403 -17.11 2.02 -12.44
C ALA A 403 -18.06 0.83 -12.21
N ALA A 404 -18.64 0.66 -11.02
CA ALA A 404 -19.52 -0.43 -10.60
C ALA A 404 -18.86 -1.76 -10.21
N GLY A 405 -17.56 -1.81 -9.93
CA GLY A 405 -16.92 -2.94 -9.23
C GLY A 405 -17.35 -2.98 -7.76
N LEU A 406 -17.37 -4.18 -7.14
CA LEU A 406 -17.75 -4.30 -5.73
C LEU A 406 -16.71 -3.69 -4.80
N MET A 407 -15.43 -3.99 -5.06
CA MET A 407 -14.34 -3.53 -4.21
C MET A 407 -13.02 -3.47 -4.97
N THR A 408 -12.10 -2.67 -4.43
CA THR A 408 -10.70 -2.64 -4.88
C THR A 408 -9.76 -2.65 -3.70
N TYR A 409 -8.58 -3.23 -3.91
CA TYR A 409 -7.48 -3.17 -2.97
C TYR A 409 -6.17 -3.03 -3.72
N GLY A 410 -5.50 -1.91 -3.54
CA GLY A 410 -4.25 -1.62 -4.23
C GLY A 410 -3.63 -0.30 -3.81
N PRO A 411 -2.46 0.05 -4.37
CA PRO A 411 -1.83 1.32 -4.10
C PRO A 411 -2.62 2.46 -4.75
N SER A 412 -2.55 3.64 -4.15
CA SER A 412 -3.09 4.86 -4.76
C SER A 412 -2.29 5.22 -6.02
N LEU A 413 -2.96 5.36 -7.15
CA LEU A 413 -2.32 5.75 -8.42
C LEU A 413 -1.69 7.14 -8.32
N ALA A 414 -2.34 8.06 -7.60
CA ALA A 414 -1.81 9.39 -7.33
C ALA A 414 -0.51 9.33 -6.49
N ASP A 415 -0.40 8.41 -5.53
CA ASP A 415 0.84 8.22 -4.76
C ASP A 415 1.96 7.64 -5.62
N ILE A 416 1.62 6.72 -6.54
CA ILE A 416 2.56 6.19 -7.52
C ILE A 416 3.13 7.31 -8.39
N PHE A 417 2.28 8.17 -8.95
CA PHE A 417 2.71 9.26 -9.79
C PHE A 417 3.53 10.30 -9.02
N ARG A 418 3.15 10.63 -7.78
CA ARG A 418 3.98 11.49 -6.91
C ARG A 418 5.35 10.90 -6.64
N GLY A 419 5.40 9.61 -6.34
CA GLY A 419 6.66 8.89 -6.16
C GLY A 419 7.52 8.94 -7.42
N ALA A 420 6.96 8.63 -8.59
CA ALA A 420 7.68 8.66 -9.86
C ALA A 420 8.22 10.06 -10.18
N ALA A 421 7.41 11.10 -10.02
CA ALA A 421 7.85 12.49 -10.22
C ALA A 421 9.00 12.86 -9.26
N SER A 422 8.95 12.42 -8.01
CA SER A 422 10.04 12.62 -7.03
C SER A 422 11.35 11.95 -7.47
N TYR A 423 11.28 10.73 -8.04
CA TYR A 423 12.47 10.06 -8.59
C TYR A 423 13.05 10.80 -9.78
N VAL A 424 12.18 11.26 -10.69
CA VAL A 424 12.62 12.08 -11.83
C VAL A 424 13.29 13.37 -11.36
N ASP A 425 12.70 14.07 -10.40
CA ASP A 425 13.28 15.29 -9.83
C ASP A 425 14.67 15.04 -9.22
N LYS A 426 14.84 13.96 -8.45
CA LYS A 426 16.14 13.56 -7.90
C LYS A 426 17.18 13.31 -9.01
N ILE A 427 16.78 12.64 -10.10
CA ILE A 427 17.66 12.33 -11.23
C ILE A 427 18.03 13.60 -12.00
N VAL A 428 17.07 14.44 -12.32
CA VAL A 428 17.28 15.72 -13.02
C VAL A 428 18.21 16.64 -12.22
N ARG A 429 18.15 16.60 -10.90
CA ARG A 429 19.06 17.31 -9.99
C ARG A 429 20.43 16.64 -9.84
N GLY A 430 20.72 15.58 -10.59
CA GLY A 430 22.04 14.93 -10.62
C GLY A 430 22.15 13.63 -9.82
N GLY A 431 21.07 13.15 -9.23
CA GLY A 431 21.02 11.84 -8.57
C GLY A 431 21.22 10.71 -9.59
N LYS A 432 22.04 9.72 -9.26
CA LYS A 432 22.26 8.57 -10.14
C LYS A 432 21.22 7.49 -9.84
N PRO A 433 20.56 6.91 -10.86
CA PRO A 433 19.60 5.80 -10.64
C PRO A 433 20.16 4.66 -9.80
N ALA A 434 21.43 4.31 -9.99
CA ALA A 434 22.10 3.24 -9.25
C ALA A 434 22.19 3.48 -7.73
N ASP A 435 22.15 4.73 -7.29
CA ASP A 435 22.26 5.14 -5.89
C ASP A 435 20.88 5.40 -5.25
N LEU A 436 19.81 5.34 -6.05
CA LEU A 436 18.44 5.55 -5.61
C LEU A 436 17.74 4.19 -5.40
N PRO A 437 17.47 3.77 -4.15
CA PRO A 437 16.80 2.51 -3.88
C PRO A 437 15.44 2.42 -4.57
N VAL A 438 15.04 1.25 -5.00
CA VAL A 438 13.66 1.01 -5.47
C VAL A 438 12.74 1.00 -4.26
N GLU A 439 11.77 1.89 -4.24
CA GLU A 439 10.79 2.00 -3.16
C GLU A 439 9.57 1.14 -3.42
N GLN A 440 9.02 0.59 -2.34
CA GLN A 440 7.72 -0.07 -2.36
C GLN A 440 6.70 0.84 -1.68
N PRO A 441 5.47 0.96 -2.19
CA PRO A 441 4.45 1.73 -1.51
C PRO A 441 4.10 1.06 -0.19
N LEU A 442 3.91 1.90 0.79
CA LEU A 442 3.59 1.50 2.15
C LEU A 442 2.09 1.61 2.43
N ARG A 443 1.31 2.19 1.51
CA ARG A 443 -0.12 2.39 1.66
C ARG A 443 -0.89 1.73 0.53
N PHE A 444 -1.82 0.86 0.93
CA PHE A 444 -2.82 0.27 0.06
C PHE A 444 -4.20 0.76 0.49
N GLU A 445 -5.04 1.07 -0.46
CA GLU A 445 -6.40 1.55 -0.24
C GLU A 445 -7.40 0.40 -0.48
N LEU A 446 -8.30 0.20 0.50
CA LEU A 446 -9.48 -0.64 0.35
C LEU A 446 -10.66 0.27 0.04
N VAL A 447 -11.20 0.18 -1.18
CA VAL A 447 -12.39 0.91 -1.59
C VAL A 447 -13.55 -0.07 -1.75
N LEU A 448 -14.70 0.28 -1.22
CA LEU A 448 -15.93 -0.51 -1.30
C LEU A 448 -17.02 0.28 -2.01
N ASN A 449 -17.86 -0.39 -2.80
CA ASN A 449 -19.02 0.21 -3.46
C ASN A 449 -20.30 -0.42 -2.90
N LEU A 450 -21.03 0.33 -2.07
CA LEU A 450 -22.27 -0.13 -1.44
C LEU A 450 -23.44 -0.20 -2.41
N ALA A 451 -23.48 0.69 -3.42
CA ALA A 451 -24.50 0.61 -4.47
C ALA A 451 -24.36 -0.71 -5.25
N THR A 452 -23.13 -1.09 -5.59
CA THR A 452 -22.84 -2.37 -6.23
C THR A 452 -23.14 -3.55 -5.30
N ALA A 453 -22.76 -3.47 -4.02
CA ALA A 453 -23.08 -4.51 -3.03
C ALA A 453 -24.60 -4.73 -2.94
N LYS A 454 -25.39 -3.65 -2.87
CA LYS A 454 -26.85 -3.69 -2.86
C LYS A 454 -27.42 -4.33 -4.13
N ALA A 455 -26.93 -3.93 -5.30
CA ALA A 455 -27.36 -4.47 -6.60
C ALA A 455 -27.07 -5.98 -6.74
N LEU A 456 -25.98 -6.45 -6.14
CA LEU A 456 -25.58 -7.85 -6.11
C LEU A 456 -26.27 -8.65 -4.99
N GLY A 457 -27.01 -8.00 -4.08
CA GLY A 457 -27.58 -8.65 -2.90
C GLY A 457 -26.54 -9.11 -1.87
N VAL A 458 -25.35 -8.48 -1.87
CA VAL A 458 -24.24 -8.79 -0.96
C VAL A 458 -24.28 -7.87 0.25
N THR A 459 -24.38 -8.45 1.44
CA THR A 459 -24.21 -7.70 2.69
C THR A 459 -22.75 -7.77 3.12
N LEU A 460 -22.06 -6.63 3.09
CA LEU A 460 -20.67 -6.56 3.50
C LEU A 460 -20.57 -6.61 5.03
N PRO A 461 -19.72 -7.50 5.60
CA PRO A 461 -19.52 -7.57 7.05
C PRO A 461 -18.94 -6.28 7.61
N GLU A 462 -19.31 -5.93 8.85
CA GLU A 462 -18.79 -4.74 9.54
C GLU A 462 -17.25 -4.73 9.59
N SER A 463 -16.63 -5.89 9.78
CA SER A 463 -15.18 -6.06 9.80
C SER A 463 -14.48 -5.65 8.48
N ILE A 464 -15.19 -5.63 7.36
CA ILE A 464 -14.69 -5.10 6.07
C ILE A 464 -14.98 -3.61 5.96
N LEU A 465 -16.18 -3.16 6.37
CA LEU A 465 -16.57 -1.75 6.31
C LEU A 465 -15.65 -0.86 7.14
N VAL A 466 -15.33 -1.27 8.37
CA VAL A 466 -14.42 -0.53 9.27
C VAL A 466 -12.99 -0.45 8.72
N ARG A 467 -12.59 -1.39 7.87
CA ARG A 467 -11.25 -1.43 7.25
C ARG A 467 -11.16 -0.64 5.96
N ALA A 468 -12.29 -0.23 5.40
CA ALA A 468 -12.30 0.52 4.15
C ALA A 468 -11.70 1.91 4.35
N ASP A 469 -10.79 2.28 3.46
CA ASP A 469 -10.27 3.65 3.37
C ASP A 469 -11.29 4.57 2.71
N ARG A 470 -12.16 4.02 1.86
CA ARG A 470 -13.23 4.74 1.17
C ARG A 470 -14.43 3.83 0.92
N VAL A 471 -15.62 4.40 1.12
CA VAL A 471 -16.90 3.73 0.86
C VAL A 471 -17.70 4.59 -0.12
N LEU A 472 -18.01 4.03 -1.29
CA LEU A 472 -18.85 4.64 -2.32
C LEU A 472 -20.30 4.26 -2.05
N GLN A 473 -21.21 5.25 -2.17
CA GLN A 473 -22.65 5.08 -1.90
C GLN A 473 -23.45 5.00 -3.18
#